data_4672f702bb8d109f5e9a042fa0635f9f
#
_entry.id   4672f702bb8d109f5e9a042fa0635f9f
#
_cell.length_a   1.000
_cell.length_b   1.000
_cell.length_c   1.000
_cell.angle_alpha   90.00
_cell.angle_beta   90.00
_cell.angle_gamma   90.00
#
_symmetry.space_group_name_H-M   'P 1'
#
loop_
_entity.id
_entity.type
_entity.pdbx_description
1 polymer ?
#
loop_
_entity_poly.entity_id
_entity_poly.type
_entity_poly.pdbx_seq_one_letter_code
_entity_poly.pdbx_strand_id
1 'polypeptide(L)'
;MKLSRILGVVCLLFSSLCSRAATPPTVTIFVDATSAPRKIFHAKLKIPASAGDLTLYYPKWIPGEHAPDGPVVDLAGLKFSAGGKTLKWRRDLLDGFTIHVDVPAGENEVNAELDFLSPATFEGGFSAGSSATDKMAVISWNQVLLYPKGWKADDFTYVASLKLPANWKYGTPLPIASTSGESGETQITFKPASLTTLVDSPVITGEYLKVVKLADDPPTEMDIAADSAAALAAPPEVWDHYKNLVEQANKLFGAHHYRDYHFLLSLSDHVAHFGLEHHESDDSRVDERGLVDETARKAEASLLPHEYVHSWNGKYRRPADLATPDYQQPMQDDLLWVYEGLTNYLGTVLTARSGLLTFEQSRDDLAITAAMMDHIPGRTWRSLQDTADAAPQLYFAPQAWYSWRRGVDFYDEDTLNWLWVDVIIRQQSKGQKTIDDFCHLFHGPPSTGPILKTYTFDDVVNALNQIVPYDWRGFWTERLTNHGPGAPLGGIEGSGWKLVYDDNPSEMERGAAGNFHVVDGAYSIGLELREDGSITDTIEGMPAAVAGIGPGMKLIAVNGRQYSPEVLHDALKAGKDGNTPLELLVENTDYYKTYKLDYHGGERYPHLVRDESKPDLLTEIYKAK
;
A
#
# COMPACT_ATOMS: atom_id res chain seq x y z
N MET A 1 -35.98 80.65 -27.26
CA MET A 1 -35.38 79.91 -26.12
C MET A 1 -35.07 78.49 -26.60
N LYS A 2 -33.83 78.24 -26.95
CA LYS A 2 -33.39 76.90 -27.32
C LYS A 2 -32.25 76.44 -26.34
N LEU A 3 -32.52 75.41 -25.53
CA LEU A 3 -31.52 74.80 -24.65
C LEU A 3 -30.70 73.76 -25.48
N SER A 4 -29.40 73.99 -25.59
CA SER A 4 -28.48 73.06 -26.10
C SER A 4 -28.04 72.11 -24.97
N ARG A 5 -28.22 70.82 -25.22
CA ARG A 5 -27.63 69.72 -24.35
C ARG A 5 -26.27 69.39 -24.94
N ILE A 6 -25.24 69.54 -24.14
CA ILE A 6 -23.88 69.03 -24.40
C ILE A 6 -23.82 67.62 -23.81
N LEU A 7 -23.59 66.64 -24.69
CA LEU A 7 -23.39 65.23 -24.30
C LEU A 7 -21.87 65.01 -24.18
N GLY A 8 -21.37 64.89 -22.97
CA GLY A 8 -19.97 64.52 -22.71
C GLY A 8 -19.79 63.00 -22.82
N VAL A 9 -19.02 62.56 -23.76
CA VAL A 9 -18.59 61.17 -23.93
C VAL A 9 -17.38 60.94 -23.03
N VAL A 10 -17.55 60.20 -21.93
CA VAL A 10 -16.47 59.71 -21.07
C VAL A 10 -15.95 58.39 -21.71
N CYS A 11 -14.81 58.42 -22.38
CA CYS A 11 -14.09 57.22 -22.78
C CYS A 11 -13.40 56.60 -21.57
N LEU A 12 -13.97 55.53 -21.01
CA LEU A 12 -13.33 54.65 -20.06
C LEU A 12 -12.32 53.75 -20.84
N LEU A 13 -11.07 54.12 -20.74
CA LEU A 13 -9.95 53.22 -21.15
C LEU A 13 -9.89 52.06 -20.18
N PHE A 14 -10.47 50.91 -20.53
CA PHE A 14 -10.17 49.64 -19.90
C PHE A 14 -8.78 49.22 -20.36
N SER A 15 -7.77 49.46 -19.54
CA SER A 15 -6.49 48.80 -19.64
C SER A 15 -6.68 47.33 -19.28
N SER A 16 -6.87 46.47 -20.28
CA SER A 16 -6.76 45.03 -20.11
C SER A 16 -5.32 44.71 -19.72
N LEU A 17 -5.09 44.60 -18.43
CA LEU A 17 -3.92 43.87 -17.90
C LEU A 17 -4.06 42.42 -18.39
N CYS A 18 -3.48 42.12 -19.56
CA CYS A 18 -3.16 40.74 -19.92
C CYS A 18 -2.18 40.24 -18.86
N SER A 19 -2.70 39.60 -17.81
CA SER A 19 -1.88 38.78 -16.93
C SER A 19 -1.25 37.71 -17.82
N ARG A 20 0.02 37.91 -18.14
CA ARG A 20 0.81 36.89 -18.82
C ARG A 20 0.85 35.71 -17.86
N ALA A 21 0.25 34.59 -18.21
CA ALA A 21 0.37 33.37 -17.43
C ALA A 21 1.88 33.14 -17.16
N ALA A 22 2.23 33.04 -15.90
CA ALA A 22 3.62 32.78 -15.53
C ALA A 22 4.04 31.42 -16.14
N THR A 23 5.26 31.33 -16.63
CA THR A 23 5.80 30.05 -17.13
C THR A 23 6.05 29.15 -15.92
N PRO A 24 5.61 27.88 -15.96
CA PRO A 24 5.87 26.93 -14.88
C PRO A 24 7.38 26.82 -14.59
N PRO A 25 7.77 26.71 -13.32
CA PRO A 25 9.16 26.70 -12.95
C PRO A 25 9.85 25.37 -13.32
N THR A 26 11.12 25.46 -13.72
CA THR A 26 12.02 24.30 -13.79
C THR A 26 12.89 24.26 -12.56
N VAL A 27 12.78 23.20 -11.77
CA VAL A 27 13.59 22.96 -10.56
C VAL A 27 14.69 21.97 -10.90
N THR A 28 15.93 22.28 -10.53
CA THR A 28 17.03 21.31 -10.61
C THR A 28 17.25 20.69 -9.24
N ILE A 29 17.35 19.37 -9.18
CA ILE A 29 17.65 18.63 -7.95
C ILE A 29 18.83 17.69 -8.16
N PHE A 30 19.78 17.74 -7.25
CA PHE A 30 20.88 16.81 -7.14
C PHE A 30 20.83 16.12 -5.79
N VAL A 31 20.79 14.78 -5.79
CA VAL A 31 20.82 13.95 -4.58
C VAL A 31 22.15 13.21 -4.52
N ASP A 32 22.89 13.40 -3.43
CA ASP A 32 24.08 12.62 -3.11
C ASP A 32 23.69 11.53 -2.10
N ALA A 33 23.58 10.30 -2.59
CA ALA A 33 23.25 9.12 -1.79
C ALA A 33 24.51 8.35 -1.34
N THR A 34 25.73 8.91 -1.49
CA THR A 34 26.97 8.22 -1.05
C THR A 34 27.00 7.97 0.46
N SER A 35 26.17 8.68 1.23
CA SER A 35 25.96 8.47 2.66
C SER A 35 24.79 7.52 3.00
N ALA A 36 24.18 6.86 2.02
CA ALA A 36 23.11 5.87 2.26
C ALA A 36 23.49 4.78 3.27
N PRO A 37 24.74 4.26 3.30
CA PRO A 37 25.18 3.34 4.36
C PRO A 37 25.06 3.89 5.79
N ARG A 38 24.94 5.22 5.93
CA ARG A 38 24.70 5.91 7.20
C ARG A 38 23.26 6.38 7.36
N LYS A 39 22.38 5.96 6.44
CA LYS A 39 20.97 6.34 6.40
C LYS A 39 20.74 7.85 6.21
N ILE A 40 21.59 8.52 5.38
CA ILE A 40 21.47 9.94 5.08
C ILE A 40 21.52 10.15 3.56
N PHE A 41 20.54 10.91 3.03
CA PHE A 41 20.54 11.40 1.66
C PHE A 41 20.67 12.93 1.66
N HIS A 42 21.68 13.46 0.97
CA HIS A 42 21.93 14.89 0.86
C HIS A 42 21.31 15.43 -0.43
N ALA A 43 20.45 16.43 -0.35
CA ALA A 43 19.83 17.03 -1.53
C ALA A 43 20.21 18.51 -1.68
N LYS A 44 20.38 18.93 -2.93
CA LYS A 44 20.57 20.32 -3.34
C LYS A 44 19.60 20.66 -4.44
N LEU A 45 18.83 21.74 -4.23
CA LEU A 45 17.85 22.19 -5.21
C LEU A 45 18.18 23.61 -5.65
N LYS A 46 17.90 23.89 -6.93
CA LYS A 46 17.84 25.26 -7.48
C LYS A 46 16.40 25.53 -7.86
N ILE A 47 15.81 26.48 -7.19
CA ILE A 47 14.38 26.77 -7.27
C ILE A 47 14.22 28.19 -7.85
N PRO A 48 13.57 28.36 -9.01
CA PRO A 48 13.22 29.68 -9.52
C PRO A 48 12.39 30.46 -8.50
N ALA A 49 12.74 31.72 -8.28
CA ALA A 49 12.12 32.55 -7.26
C ALA A 49 11.95 33.99 -7.76
N SER A 50 11.16 34.77 -7.02
CA SER A 50 11.05 36.22 -7.17
C SER A 50 11.28 36.87 -5.82
N ALA A 51 11.72 38.12 -5.80
CA ALA A 51 11.92 38.88 -4.56
C ALA A 51 10.63 38.90 -3.71
N GLY A 52 10.76 38.71 -2.41
CA GLY A 52 9.66 38.66 -1.44
C GLY A 52 9.58 37.33 -0.71
N ASP A 53 8.39 36.97 -0.20
CA ASP A 53 8.14 35.72 0.53
C ASP A 53 7.95 34.58 -0.48
N LEU A 54 8.92 33.67 -0.54
CA LEU A 54 8.82 32.42 -1.28
C LEU A 54 8.25 31.34 -0.35
N THR A 55 7.07 30.86 -0.66
CA THR A 55 6.45 29.75 0.06
C THR A 55 6.79 28.43 -0.65
N LEU A 56 7.41 27.52 0.08
CA LEU A 56 7.80 26.17 -0.36
C LEU A 56 7.04 25.12 0.43
N TYR A 57 6.72 24.02 -0.24
CA TYR A 57 6.09 22.84 0.34
C TYR A 57 7.04 21.65 0.37
N TYR A 58 7.03 20.92 1.47
CA TYR A 58 7.49 19.54 1.54
C TYR A 58 6.28 18.63 1.29
N PRO A 59 6.37 17.58 0.44
CA PRO A 59 5.23 16.72 0.14
C PRO A 59 4.60 16.12 1.40
N LYS A 60 3.28 16.22 1.51
CA LYS A 60 2.51 15.82 2.69
C LYS A 60 1.59 14.62 2.40
N TRP A 61 0.82 14.66 1.31
CA TRP A 61 -0.08 13.62 0.89
C TRP A 61 0.52 12.89 -0.33
N ILE A 62 1.12 11.74 -0.10
CA ILE A 62 1.76 10.96 -1.17
C ILE A 62 0.70 10.01 -1.76
N PRO A 63 0.51 9.97 -3.10
CA PRO A 63 -0.44 9.05 -3.73
C PRO A 63 -0.08 7.60 -3.44
N GLY A 64 -1.02 6.86 -2.83
CA GLY A 64 -0.86 5.48 -2.38
C GLY A 64 -0.71 5.35 -0.87
N GLU A 65 -0.31 6.41 -0.15
CA GLU A 65 -0.15 6.34 1.30
C GLU A 65 -1.45 6.67 2.08
N HIS A 66 -2.48 7.21 1.41
CA HIS A 66 -3.82 7.50 1.94
C HIS A 66 -3.85 8.32 3.25
N ALA A 67 -2.75 9.00 3.57
CA ALA A 67 -2.58 9.75 4.81
C ALA A 67 -1.63 10.95 4.62
N PRO A 68 -1.69 11.97 5.51
CA PRO A 68 -0.77 13.11 5.46
C PRO A 68 0.57 12.78 6.15
N ASP A 69 1.23 11.74 5.73
CA ASP A 69 2.38 11.11 6.40
C ASP A 69 3.72 11.36 5.72
N GLY A 70 3.81 12.32 4.81
CA GLY A 70 5.09 12.75 4.26
C GLY A 70 6.11 12.97 5.39
N PRO A 71 7.34 12.42 5.30
CA PRO A 71 8.26 12.27 6.46
C PRO A 71 9.00 13.56 6.81
N VAL A 72 8.26 14.64 7.09
CA VAL A 72 8.82 15.98 7.42
C VAL A 72 9.62 15.98 8.72
N VAL A 73 9.43 15.02 9.59
CA VAL A 73 10.19 14.86 10.84
C VAL A 73 11.63 14.43 10.59
N ASP A 74 11.89 13.78 9.48
CA ASP A 74 13.21 13.29 9.06
C ASP A 74 13.97 14.29 8.18
N LEU A 75 13.35 15.45 7.90
CA LEU A 75 13.98 16.56 7.19
C LEU A 75 14.95 17.31 8.12
N ALA A 76 16.23 17.30 7.76
CA ALA A 76 17.30 17.92 8.52
C ALA A 76 18.18 18.84 7.63
N GLY A 77 19.13 19.52 8.23
CA GLY A 77 20.16 20.28 7.51
C GLY A 77 19.65 21.43 6.64
N LEU A 78 18.39 21.84 6.75
CA LEU A 78 17.75 22.78 5.85
C LEU A 78 18.40 24.16 5.85
N LYS A 79 18.86 24.59 4.67
CA LYS A 79 19.50 25.88 4.44
C LYS A 79 19.06 26.47 3.11
N PHE A 80 18.93 27.79 3.07
CA PHE A 80 18.63 28.53 1.85
C PHE A 80 19.66 29.61 1.58
N SER A 81 19.99 29.83 0.31
CA SER A 81 20.89 30.90 -0.12
C SER A 81 20.50 31.47 -1.49
N ALA A 82 20.80 32.74 -1.74
CA ALA A 82 20.73 33.39 -3.03
C ALA A 82 21.84 34.41 -3.16
N GLY A 83 22.41 34.58 -4.36
CA GLY A 83 23.54 35.50 -4.60
C GLY A 83 24.73 35.25 -3.67
N GLY A 84 24.96 34.00 -3.24
CA GLY A 84 26.03 33.62 -2.32
C GLY A 84 25.78 33.99 -0.84
N LYS A 85 24.60 34.47 -0.47
CA LYS A 85 24.24 34.84 0.90
C LYS A 85 23.20 33.88 1.47
N THR A 86 23.34 33.51 2.75
CA THR A 86 22.35 32.74 3.48
C THR A 86 21.07 33.57 3.65
N LEU A 87 19.92 32.94 3.39
CA LEU A 87 18.59 33.53 3.55
C LEU A 87 17.98 33.14 4.89
N LYS A 88 17.12 34.01 5.43
CA LYS A 88 16.25 33.68 6.55
C LYS A 88 15.08 32.88 6.05
N TRP A 89 14.69 31.91 6.84
CA TRP A 89 13.48 31.10 6.60
C TRP A 89 12.74 30.85 7.90
N ARG A 90 11.48 30.50 7.79
CA ARG A 90 10.64 30.10 8.92
C ARG A 90 9.69 28.99 8.48
N ARG A 91 9.34 28.10 9.40
CA ARG A 91 8.27 27.12 9.20
C ARG A 91 6.93 27.81 9.45
N ASP A 92 5.88 27.42 8.71
CA ASP A 92 4.52 27.89 8.97
C ASP A 92 4.05 27.39 10.35
N LEU A 93 3.27 28.21 11.05
CA LEU A 93 2.82 27.89 12.42
C LEU A 93 1.62 26.93 12.47
N LEU A 94 0.89 26.78 11.37
CA LEU A 94 -0.29 25.93 11.28
C LEU A 94 -0.05 24.68 10.45
N ASP A 95 0.89 24.73 9.51
CA ASP A 95 1.23 23.61 8.63
C ASP A 95 2.74 23.36 8.60
N GLY A 96 3.17 22.38 9.37
CA GLY A 96 4.59 22.03 9.51
C GLY A 96 5.29 21.62 8.20
N PHE A 97 4.56 21.34 7.14
CA PHE A 97 5.09 21.02 5.81
C PHE A 97 5.37 22.25 4.95
N THR A 98 4.95 23.43 5.40
CA THR A 98 5.11 24.70 4.69
C THR A 98 6.29 25.50 5.23
N ILE A 99 7.13 26.01 4.32
CA ILE A 99 8.35 26.75 4.61
C ILE A 99 8.30 28.08 3.86
N HIS A 100 8.62 29.18 4.55
CA HIS A 100 8.71 30.52 3.99
C HIS A 100 10.17 30.99 3.96
N VAL A 101 10.58 31.55 2.82
CA VAL A 101 11.95 32.05 2.61
C VAL A 101 11.90 33.50 2.14
N ASP A 102 12.63 34.39 2.82
CA ASP A 102 12.73 35.80 2.45
C ASP A 102 13.73 35.97 1.30
N VAL A 103 13.26 36.17 0.06
CA VAL A 103 14.09 36.31 -1.14
C VAL A 103 14.44 37.81 -1.35
N PRO A 104 15.74 38.18 -1.40
CA PRO A 104 16.15 39.57 -1.60
C PRO A 104 15.77 40.11 -2.98
N ALA A 105 15.67 41.44 -3.08
CA ALA A 105 15.46 42.12 -4.34
C ALA A 105 16.65 41.86 -5.31
N GLY A 106 16.34 41.54 -6.56
CA GLY A 106 17.30 41.25 -7.60
C GLY A 106 17.69 39.77 -7.74
N GLU A 107 17.33 38.93 -6.81
CA GLU A 107 17.50 37.48 -6.91
C GLU A 107 16.35 36.84 -7.65
N ASN A 108 16.64 35.84 -8.50
CA ASN A 108 15.67 35.12 -9.31
C ASN A 108 15.75 33.58 -9.14
N GLU A 109 16.63 33.12 -8.26
CA GLU A 109 16.86 31.71 -7.91
C GLU A 109 17.22 31.59 -6.43
N VAL A 110 16.68 30.60 -5.77
CA VAL A 110 17.05 30.18 -4.41
C VAL A 110 17.68 28.79 -4.48
N ASN A 111 18.85 28.66 -3.85
CA ASN A 111 19.44 27.35 -3.61
C ASN A 111 18.95 26.85 -2.24
N ALA A 112 18.41 25.64 -2.21
CA ALA A 112 18.06 24.91 -1.00
C ALA A 112 19.02 23.73 -0.82
N GLU A 113 19.47 23.51 0.40
CA GLU A 113 20.16 22.30 0.82
C GLU A 113 19.33 21.65 1.92
N LEU A 114 19.20 20.33 1.88
CA LEU A 114 18.52 19.55 2.90
C LEU A 114 19.11 18.15 2.99
N ASP A 115 18.93 17.53 4.14
CA ASP A 115 19.24 16.12 4.38
C ASP A 115 17.96 15.38 4.72
N PHE A 116 17.78 14.20 4.16
CA PHE A 116 16.78 13.22 4.62
C PHE A 116 17.49 12.18 5.48
N LEU A 117 16.96 11.96 6.67
CA LEU A 117 17.46 10.98 7.63
C LEU A 117 16.56 9.74 7.58
N SER A 118 16.93 8.74 6.76
CA SER A 118 16.17 7.48 6.76
C SER A 118 16.15 6.89 8.17
N PRO A 119 14.97 6.49 8.70
CA PRO A 119 14.85 5.95 10.05
C PRO A 119 15.82 4.82 10.36
N ALA A 120 16.36 4.81 11.56
CA ALA A 120 17.34 3.81 11.99
C ALA A 120 16.70 2.45 12.29
N THR A 121 15.42 2.45 12.66
CA THR A 121 14.59 1.26 12.90
C THR A 121 13.61 1.09 11.74
N PHE A 122 13.06 -0.11 11.57
CA PHE A 122 12.03 -0.38 10.57
C PHE A 122 10.61 0.02 11.05
N GLU A 123 10.47 0.53 12.27
CA GLU A 123 9.22 1.09 12.78
C GLU A 123 8.92 2.42 12.09
N GLY A 124 7.72 2.57 11.56
CA GLY A 124 7.25 3.77 10.87
C GLY A 124 6.24 3.43 9.78
N GLY A 125 5.46 4.44 9.35
CA GLY A 125 4.54 4.27 8.22
C GLY A 125 5.29 4.47 6.89
N PHE A 126 4.81 3.92 5.85
CA PHE A 126 5.18 4.06 4.41
C PHE A 126 6.48 4.83 4.13
N SER A 127 6.46 5.99 3.47
CA SER A 127 7.69 6.76 3.16
C SER A 127 8.46 7.25 4.40
N ALA A 128 7.88 7.18 5.59
CA ALA A 128 8.57 7.43 6.85
C ALA A 128 9.32 6.20 7.39
N GLY A 129 9.18 5.04 6.75
CA GLY A 129 9.86 3.81 7.15
C GLY A 129 11.33 3.77 6.77
N SER A 130 12.11 2.91 7.43
CA SER A 130 13.52 2.68 7.09
C SER A 130 13.67 2.17 5.66
N SER A 131 14.48 2.84 4.85
CA SER A 131 14.67 2.55 3.42
C SER A 131 16.13 2.32 3.02
N ALA A 132 17.06 2.22 3.98
CA ALA A 132 18.48 2.06 3.68
C ALA A 132 19.21 1.17 4.68
N THR A 133 20.17 0.39 4.17
CA THR A 133 21.16 -0.38 4.92
C THR A 133 22.57 0.02 4.48
N ASP A 134 23.58 -0.70 4.92
CA ASP A 134 24.95 -0.50 4.42
C ASP A 134 25.16 -1.15 3.02
N LYS A 135 24.19 -1.87 2.47
CA LYS A 135 24.26 -2.60 1.21
C LYS A 135 23.27 -2.15 0.15
N MET A 136 22.16 -1.55 0.54
CA MET A 136 21.11 -1.13 -0.37
C MET A 136 20.34 0.08 0.13
N ALA A 137 19.62 0.74 -0.77
CA ALA A 137 18.66 1.79 -0.42
C ALA A 137 17.56 1.91 -1.46
N VAL A 138 16.39 2.40 -1.03
CA VAL A 138 15.36 2.96 -1.90
C VAL A 138 15.33 4.47 -1.68
N ILE A 139 15.36 5.22 -2.77
CA ILE A 139 15.31 6.69 -2.76
C ILE A 139 13.96 7.10 -3.35
N SER A 140 13.05 7.53 -2.49
CA SER A 140 11.78 8.14 -2.87
C SER A 140 11.96 9.65 -2.96
N TRP A 141 11.66 10.23 -4.11
CA TRP A 141 11.96 11.65 -4.37
C TRP A 141 11.19 12.63 -3.48
N ASN A 142 9.98 12.25 -3.02
CA ASN A 142 9.20 13.03 -2.05
C ASN A 142 9.97 13.32 -0.75
N GLN A 143 10.92 12.46 -0.38
CA GLN A 143 11.74 12.59 0.84
C GLN A 143 12.79 13.69 0.74
N VAL A 144 13.24 14.01 -0.48
CA VAL A 144 14.45 14.83 -0.71
C VAL A 144 14.18 16.12 -1.49
N LEU A 145 12.92 16.53 -1.66
CA LEU A 145 12.57 17.70 -2.45
C LEU A 145 11.68 18.71 -1.74
N LEU A 146 11.71 19.93 -2.27
CA LEU A 146 10.77 21.02 -1.96
C LEU A 146 10.22 21.56 -3.28
N TYR A 147 8.97 22.03 -3.29
CA TYR A 147 8.38 22.67 -4.46
C TYR A 147 7.65 23.97 -4.11
N PRO A 148 7.64 24.98 -5.02
CA PRO A 148 7.00 26.27 -4.78
C PRO A 148 5.46 26.16 -4.77
N LYS A 149 4.81 26.89 -3.88
CA LYS A 149 3.36 27.06 -3.86
C LYS A 149 2.83 27.74 -5.14
N GLY A 150 1.65 27.34 -5.58
CA GLY A 150 0.89 28.07 -6.61
C GLY A 150 0.83 27.39 -7.98
N TRP A 151 1.32 26.17 -8.11
CA TRP A 151 1.32 25.35 -9.32
C TRP A 151 0.76 23.97 -9.02
N LYS A 152 0.22 23.31 -10.05
CA LYS A 152 -0.09 21.87 -9.96
C LYS A 152 1.20 21.06 -10.06
N ALA A 153 1.21 19.87 -9.50
CA ALA A 153 2.37 18.97 -9.55
C ALA A 153 2.81 18.66 -11.00
N ASP A 154 1.86 18.52 -11.93
CA ASP A 154 2.15 18.27 -13.34
C ASP A 154 2.68 19.50 -14.11
N ASP A 155 2.50 20.72 -13.58
CA ASP A 155 2.99 21.94 -14.24
C ASP A 155 4.50 22.13 -14.02
N PHE A 156 5.09 21.51 -12.99
CA PHE A 156 6.53 21.61 -12.72
C PHE A 156 7.36 20.77 -13.69
N THR A 157 8.55 21.26 -13.99
CA THR A 157 9.60 20.45 -14.61
C THR A 157 10.75 20.29 -13.63
N TYR A 158 11.11 19.06 -13.32
CA TYR A 158 12.30 18.71 -12.54
C TYR A 158 13.39 18.15 -13.46
N VAL A 159 14.62 18.61 -13.23
CA VAL A 159 15.84 18.04 -13.81
C VAL A 159 16.61 17.40 -12.66
N ALA A 160 16.47 16.08 -12.54
CA ALA A 160 17.03 15.34 -11.43
C ALA A 160 18.36 14.67 -11.77
N SER A 161 19.23 14.58 -10.77
CA SER A 161 20.44 13.78 -10.83
C SER A 161 20.75 13.13 -9.48
N LEU A 162 21.39 11.96 -9.53
CA LEU A 162 21.66 11.12 -8.36
C LEU A 162 23.09 10.60 -8.39
N LYS A 163 23.81 10.74 -7.28
CA LYS A 163 25.11 10.13 -7.07
C LYS A 163 25.00 8.98 -6.09
N LEU A 164 25.54 7.80 -6.45
CA LEU A 164 25.45 6.57 -5.68
C LEU A 164 26.76 6.25 -4.93
N PRO A 165 26.72 5.43 -3.87
CA PRO A 165 27.89 4.80 -3.29
C PRO A 165 28.71 4.05 -4.36
N ALA A 166 30.02 3.92 -4.13
CA ALA A 166 30.90 3.22 -5.07
C ALA A 166 30.46 1.75 -5.27
N ASN A 167 30.43 1.32 -6.53
CA ASN A 167 30.05 -0.02 -6.97
C ASN A 167 28.57 -0.39 -6.78
N TRP A 168 27.72 0.51 -6.30
CA TRP A 168 26.30 0.26 -6.27
C TRP A 168 25.69 0.37 -7.66
N LYS A 169 24.76 -0.55 -7.95
CA LYS A 169 23.92 -0.58 -9.15
C LYS A 169 22.55 0.03 -8.80
N TYR A 170 21.70 0.21 -9.80
CA TYR A 170 20.37 0.79 -9.62
C TYR A 170 19.34 0.22 -10.58
N GLY A 171 18.05 0.33 -10.22
CA GLY A 171 16.86 0.14 -11.04
C GLY A 171 15.87 1.28 -10.80
N THR A 172 15.12 1.69 -11.83
CA THR A 172 14.14 2.79 -11.76
C THR A 172 13.35 2.91 -13.06
N PRO A 173 12.04 3.22 -13.01
CA PRO A 173 11.25 3.56 -14.20
C PRO A 173 11.56 4.97 -14.74
N LEU A 174 12.29 5.82 -13.98
CA LEU A 174 12.57 7.19 -14.37
C LEU A 174 13.53 7.25 -15.57
N PRO A 175 13.15 7.84 -16.71
CA PRO A 175 13.96 7.83 -17.92
C PRO A 175 15.33 8.48 -17.74
N ILE A 176 16.38 7.75 -18.07
CA ILE A 176 17.78 8.18 -17.95
C ILE A 176 18.17 9.01 -19.15
N ALA A 177 18.83 10.14 -18.92
CA ALA A 177 19.48 10.97 -19.93
C ALA A 177 20.95 10.56 -20.15
N SER A 178 21.69 10.36 -19.05
CA SER A 178 23.08 9.91 -19.10
C SER A 178 23.52 9.31 -17.76
N THR A 179 24.50 8.42 -17.84
CA THR A 179 25.23 7.90 -16.69
C THR A 179 26.70 8.22 -16.86
N SER A 180 27.35 8.71 -15.81
CA SER A 180 28.77 9.04 -15.76
C SER A 180 29.38 8.60 -14.43
N GLY A 181 30.70 8.56 -14.34
CA GLY A 181 31.45 8.23 -13.14
C GLY A 181 32.81 7.64 -13.48
N GLU A 182 33.79 7.83 -12.62
CA GLU A 182 35.12 7.27 -12.71
C GLU A 182 35.40 6.40 -11.49
N SER A 183 36.21 5.33 -11.67
CA SER A 183 36.71 4.50 -10.56
C SER A 183 35.64 3.90 -9.63
N GLY A 184 34.51 3.46 -10.21
CA GLY A 184 33.40 2.80 -9.46
C GLY A 184 32.35 3.79 -8.92
N GLU A 185 32.51 5.10 -9.06
CA GLU A 185 31.45 6.08 -8.79
C GLU A 185 30.38 6.02 -9.89
N THR A 186 29.11 6.17 -9.52
CA THR A 186 27.99 6.27 -10.47
C THR A 186 27.23 7.56 -10.21
N GLN A 187 27.13 8.40 -11.23
CA GLN A 187 26.25 9.56 -11.25
C GLN A 187 25.29 9.43 -12.41
N ILE A 188 24.00 9.52 -12.11
CA ILE A 188 22.89 9.39 -13.06
C ILE A 188 22.29 10.78 -13.26
N THR A 189 22.03 11.16 -14.51
CA THR A 189 21.21 12.31 -14.86
C THR A 189 19.97 11.81 -15.55
N PHE A 190 18.80 12.21 -15.07
CA PHE A 190 17.51 11.80 -15.60
C PHE A 190 17.01 12.79 -16.66
N LYS A 191 16.12 12.33 -17.53
CA LYS A 191 15.40 13.22 -18.45
C LYS A 191 14.47 14.14 -17.62
N PRO A 192 14.19 15.36 -18.09
CA PRO A 192 13.23 16.23 -17.42
C PRO A 192 11.89 15.53 -17.25
N ALA A 193 11.31 15.62 -16.04
CA ALA A 193 10.05 15.00 -15.68
C ALA A 193 9.16 16.00 -14.93
N SER A 194 7.84 15.77 -14.90
CA SER A 194 6.94 16.50 -14.00
C SER A 194 7.23 16.14 -12.55
N LEU A 195 6.76 16.96 -11.59
CA LEU A 195 6.87 16.61 -10.16
C LEU A 195 6.12 15.31 -9.87
N THR A 196 4.93 15.11 -10.48
CA THR A 196 4.17 13.86 -10.36
C THR A 196 4.99 12.66 -10.84
N THR A 197 5.55 12.72 -12.05
CA THR A 197 6.38 11.62 -12.58
C THR A 197 7.61 11.37 -11.71
N LEU A 198 8.27 12.43 -11.21
CA LEU A 198 9.46 12.28 -10.37
C LEU A 198 9.14 11.55 -9.07
N VAL A 199 8.10 11.99 -8.35
CA VAL A 199 7.69 11.37 -7.07
C VAL A 199 7.20 9.93 -7.27
N ASP A 200 6.55 9.67 -8.40
CA ASP A 200 6.02 8.35 -8.77
C ASP A 200 7.08 7.41 -9.41
N SER A 201 8.37 7.75 -9.32
CA SER A 201 9.47 6.98 -9.93
C SER A 201 10.65 6.83 -8.97
N PRO A 202 10.54 6.04 -7.90
CA PRO A 202 11.63 5.81 -6.96
C PRO A 202 12.82 5.13 -7.63
N VAL A 203 13.96 5.13 -6.93
CA VAL A 203 15.18 4.45 -7.36
C VAL A 203 15.58 3.42 -6.32
N ILE A 204 15.59 2.14 -6.70
CA ILE A 204 16.22 1.09 -5.91
C ILE A 204 17.71 1.01 -6.25
N THR A 205 18.58 0.83 -5.26
CA THR A 205 20.02 0.79 -5.48
C THR A 205 20.71 -0.09 -4.45
N GLY A 206 21.84 -0.69 -4.81
CA GLY A 206 22.60 -1.54 -3.88
C GLY A 206 23.84 -2.16 -4.48
N GLU A 207 24.70 -2.68 -3.57
CA GLU A 207 25.89 -3.46 -3.93
C GLU A 207 25.47 -4.79 -4.58
N TYR A 208 24.45 -5.46 -4.01
CA TYR A 208 23.88 -6.70 -4.52
C TYR A 208 22.56 -6.39 -5.24
N LEU A 209 22.65 -6.12 -6.53
CA LEU A 209 21.49 -5.84 -7.37
C LEU A 209 21.45 -6.77 -8.59
N LYS A 210 20.28 -7.35 -8.81
CA LYS A 210 19.98 -8.24 -9.94
C LYS A 210 18.76 -7.73 -10.69
N VAL A 211 18.85 -7.69 -12.01
CA VAL A 211 17.72 -7.39 -12.90
C VAL A 211 17.26 -8.69 -13.56
N VAL A 212 15.96 -8.95 -13.51
CA VAL A 212 15.33 -10.11 -14.13
C VAL A 212 14.27 -9.62 -15.12
N LYS A 213 14.48 -9.90 -16.40
CA LYS A 213 13.50 -9.59 -17.43
C LYS A 213 12.32 -10.56 -17.32
N LEU A 214 11.10 -10.02 -17.25
CA LEU A 214 9.85 -10.77 -17.15
C LEU A 214 9.07 -10.81 -18.47
N ALA A 215 9.04 -9.70 -19.22
CA ALA A 215 8.38 -9.63 -20.53
C ALA A 215 9.11 -8.69 -21.51
N ASP A 216 8.84 -8.87 -22.80
CA ASP A 216 9.37 -8.01 -23.89
C ASP A 216 8.38 -6.93 -24.33
N ASP A 217 7.08 -7.23 -24.29
CA ASP A 217 6.03 -6.38 -24.80
C ASP A 217 4.73 -6.56 -23.97
N PRO A 218 4.35 -5.56 -23.14
CA PRO A 218 5.17 -4.39 -22.79
C PRO A 218 6.42 -4.78 -22.02
N PRO A 219 7.53 -4.01 -22.14
CA PRO A 219 8.75 -4.30 -21.40
C PRO A 219 8.48 -4.31 -19.91
N THR A 220 8.85 -5.40 -19.24
CA THR A 220 8.65 -5.57 -17.81
C THR A 220 9.85 -6.28 -17.19
N GLU A 221 10.39 -5.74 -16.12
CA GLU A 221 11.53 -6.33 -15.41
C GLU A 221 11.35 -6.22 -13.89
N MET A 222 12.16 -6.98 -13.17
CA MET A 222 12.25 -6.93 -11.73
C MET A 222 13.67 -6.54 -11.33
N ASP A 223 13.79 -5.40 -10.66
CA ASP A 223 15.02 -4.84 -10.13
C ASP A 223 15.10 -5.19 -8.65
N ILE A 224 16.02 -6.08 -8.28
CA ILE A 224 16.09 -6.66 -6.93
C ILE A 224 17.37 -6.19 -6.26
N ALA A 225 17.26 -5.42 -5.18
CA ALA A 225 18.37 -5.13 -4.30
C ALA A 225 18.28 -5.93 -3.00
N ALA A 226 19.42 -6.39 -2.48
CA ALA A 226 19.48 -7.24 -1.31
C ALA A 226 20.64 -6.89 -0.38
N ASP A 227 20.53 -7.29 0.89
CA ASP A 227 21.64 -7.16 1.84
C ASP A 227 22.76 -8.18 1.59
N SER A 228 22.48 -9.27 0.87
CA SER A 228 23.51 -10.25 0.48
C SER A 228 23.30 -10.83 -0.92
N ALA A 229 24.39 -11.35 -1.49
CA ALA A 229 24.33 -12.08 -2.75
C ALA A 229 23.51 -13.39 -2.63
N ALA A 230 23.43 -13.99 -1.45
CA ALA A 230 22.68 -15.21 -1.19
C ALA A 230 21.17 -15.01 -1.33
N ALA A 231 20.67 -13.86 -0.95
CA ALA A 231 19.24 -13.49 -1.09
C ALA A 231 18.78 -13.46 -2.56
N LEU A 232 19.70 -13.20 -3.50
CA LEU A 232 19.40 -13.16 -4.94
C LEU A 232 19.35 -14.54 -5.62
N ALA A 233 19.57 -15.62 -4.87
CA ALA A 233 19.67 -16.99 -5.39
C ALA A 233 18.31 -17.73 -5.40
N ALA A 234 17.23 -17.03 -5.80
CA ALA A 234 15.92 -17.64 -5.93
C ALA A 234 15.92 -18.81 -6.92
N PRO A 235 15.14 -19.89 -6.66
CA PRO A 235 14.96 -21.01 -7.58
C PRO A 235 14.45 -20.54 -8.95
N PRO A 236 14.84 -21.21 -10.05
CA PRO A 236 14.45 -20.79 -11.42
C PRO A 236 12.94 -20.69 -11.65
N GLU A 237 12.15 -21.58 -11.05
CA GLU A 237 10.68 -21.61 -11.17
C GLU A 237 10.00 -20.35 -10.64
N VAL A 238 10.62 -19.65 -9.68
CA VAL A 238 10.10 -18.38 -9.15
C VAL A 238 9.97 -17.34 -10.27
N TRP A 239 10.95 -17.29 -11.16
CA TRP A 239 10.93 -16.35 -12.30
C TRP A 239 9.84 -16.69 -13.32
N ASP A 240 9.51 -17.97 -13.48
CA ASP A 240 8.44 -18.38 -14.38
C ASP A 240 7.07 -18.00 -13.83
N HIS A 241 6.87 -18.06 -12.52
CA HIS A 241 5.64 -17.56 -11.89
C HIS A 241 5.46 -16.05 -12.06
N TYR A 242 6.52 -15.24 -11.91
CA TYR A 242 6.44 -13.79 -12.15
C TYR A 242 6.24 -13.44 -13.65
N LYS A 243 6.80 -14.20 -14.58
CA LYS A 243 6.47 -14.05 -16.01
C LYS A 243 5.00 -14.38 -16.27
N ASN A 244 4.48 -15.44 -15.65
CA ASN A 244 3.07 -15.78 -15.72
C ASN A 244 2.20 -14.66 -15.11
N LEU A 245 2.64 -14.03 -14.01
CA LEU A 245 1.92 -12.88 -13.42
C LEU A 245 1.72 -11.79 -14.47
N VAL A 246 2.78 -11.37 -15.16
CA VAL A 246 2.69 -10.36 -16.22
C VAL A 246 1.77 -10.80 -17.35
N GLU A 247 1.85 -12.07 -17.79
CA GLU A 247 0.98 -12.61 -18.82
C GLU A 247 -0.50 -12.62 -18.39
N GLN A 248 -0.79 -13.07 -17.17
CA GLN A 248 -2.16 -13.15 -16.64
C GLN A 248 -2.76 -11.76 -16.41
N ALA A 249 -1.97 -10.78 -15.95
CA ALA A 249 -2.41 -9.40 -15.82
C ALA A 249 -2.76 -8.79 -17.20
N ASN A 250 -1.91 -8.99 -18.20
CA ASN A 250 -2.20 -8.55 -19.56
C ASN A 250 -3.48 -9.17 -20.13
N LYS A 251 -3.77 -10.44 -19.81
CA LYS A 251 -5.04 -11.08 -20.19
C LYS A 251 -6.23 -10.51 -19.40
N LEU A 252 -6.06 -10.26 -18.12
CA LEU A 252 -7.09 -9.73 -17.23
C LEU A 252 -7.55 -8.34 -17.65
N PHE A 253 -6.63 -7.44 -18.02
CA PHE A 253 -6.94 -6.06 -18.35
C PHE A 253 -7.08 -5.80 -19.87
N GLY A 254 -6.41 -6.57 -20.71
CA GLY A 254 -6.43 -6.43 -22.16
C GLY A 254 -5.71 -5.17 -22.70
N ALA A 255 -5.06 -4.41 -21.84
CA ALA A 255 -4.28 -3.22 -22.17
C ALA A 255 -3.30 -2.91 -21.05
N HIS A 256 -2.30 -2.07 -21.32
CA HIS A 256 -1.40 -1.51 -20.31
C HIS A 256 -1.38 0.02 -20.41
N HIS A 257 -1.02 0.70 -19.29
CA HIS A 257 -0.99 2.15 -19.20
C HIS A 257 0.36 2.68 -18.72
N TYR A 258 1.43 1.97 -19.05
CA TYR A 258 2.83 2.27 -18.76
C TYR A 258 3.69 2.07 -20.00
N ARG A 259 4.88 2.68 -20.05
CA ARG A 259 5.86 2.53 -21.12
C ARG A 259 6.68 1.26 -20.96
N ASP A 260 7.13 1.05 -19.76
CA ASP A 260 7.80 -0.12 -19.18
C ASP A 260 7.37 -0.25 -17.72
N TYR A 261 7.53 -1.43 -17.11
CA TYR A 261 7.18 -1.63 -15.72
C TYR A 261 8.35 -2.27 -14.96
N HIS A 262 8.68 -1.70 -13.81
CA HIS A 262 9.76 -2.12 -12.94
C HIS A 262 9.22 -2.57 -11.59
N PHE A 263 9.26 -3.85 -11.28
CA PHE A 263 9.10 -4.30 -9.90
C PHE A 263 10.39 -3.94 -9.14
N LEU A 264 10.33 -3.00 -8.21
CA LEU A 264 11.47 -2.60 -7.38
C LEU A 264 11.40 -3.37 -6.06
N LEU A 265 12.11 -4.49 -5.97
CA LEU A 265 12.02 -5.41 -4.84
C LEU A 265 13.24 -5.33 -3.93
N SER A 266 13.03 -4.94 -2.68
CA SER A 266 14.03 -4.95 -1.61
C SER A 266 13.97 -6.23 -0.81
N LEU A 267 15.13 -6.89 -0.60
CA LEU A 267 15.28 -8.10 0.22
C LEU A 267 16.16 -7.80 1.44
N SER A 268 15.54 -7.48 2.57
CA SER A 268 16.25 -7.04 3.77
C SER A 268 15.41 -7.18 5.03
N ASP A 269 16.02 -7.71 6.10
CA ASP A 269 15.44 -7.74 7.45
C ASP A 269 15.64 -6.41 8.21
N HIS A 270 16.17 -5.36 7.54
CA HIS A 270 16.60 -4.10 8.15
C HIS A 270 15.95 -2.85 7.53
N VAL A 271 15.03 -3.02 6.59
CA VAL A 271 14.17 -1.96 6.05
C VAL A 271 12.73 -2.23 6.43
N ALA A 272 11.89 -1.19 6.40
CA ALA A 272 10.46 -1.37 6.67
C ALA A 272 9.83 -2.26 5.59
N HIS A 273 9.07 -3.27 6.01
CA HIS A 273 8.26 -4.07 5.11
C HIS A 273 7.06 -3.26 4.64
N PHE A 274 6.86 -3.16 3.33
CA PHE A 274 5.66 -2.60 2.73
C PHE A 274 5.59 -2.79 1.21
N GLY A 275 4.42 -2.48 0.61
CA GLY A 275 4.26 -2.23 -0.81
C GLY A 275 3.77 -0.80 -1.03
N LEU A 276 4.23 -0.16 -2.09
CA LEU A 276 3.73 1.12 -2.54
C LEU A 276 3.71 1.14 -4.07
N GLU A 277 2.53 1.34 -4.58
CA GLU A 277 2.29 1.34 -6.00
C GLU A 277 2.71 2.64 -6.68
N HIS A 278 3.21 2.50 -7.89
CA HIS A 278 3.52 3.57 -8.83
C HIS A 278 2.94 3.25 -10.21
N HIS A 279 2.88 4.23 -11.11
CA HIS A 279 2.27 4.02 -12.43
C HIS A 279 3.07 3.03 -13.29
N GLU A 280 4.39 3.12 -13.22
CA GLU A 280 5.34 2.35 -14.03
C GLU A 280 6.28 1.49 -13.16
N SER A 281 6.01 1.39 -11.84
CA SER A 281 6.74 0.53 -10.92
C SER A 281 5.94 0.29 -9.63
N ASP A 282 6.54 -0.43 -8.72
CA ASP A 282 6.20 -0.50 -7.30
C ASP A 282 7.47 -0.35 -6.45
N ASP A 283 7.33 -0.04 -5.17
CA ASP A 283 8.38 -0.18 -4.16
C ASP A 283 7.92 -1.24 -3.16
N SER A 284 8.38 -2.47 -3.39
CA SER A 284 8.03 -3.63 -2.56
C SER A 284 9.23 -4.07 -1.72
N ARG A 285 9.00 -4.29 -0.42
CA ARG A 285 10.06 -4.64 0.54
C ARG A 285 9.64 -5.82 1.38
N VAL A 286 10.42 -6.90 1.31
CA VAL A 286 10.21 -8.14 2.05
C VAL A 286 11.49 -8.59 2.73
N ASP A 287 11.38 -9.57 3.60
CA ASP A 287 12.53 -10.13 4.33
C ASP A 287 13.65 -10.59 3.39
N GLU A 288 14.89 -10.56 3.87
CA GLU A 288 16.08 -10.91 3.07
C GLU A 288 15.93 -12.27 2.37
N ARG A 289 15.28 -13.23 3.00
CA ARG A 289 15.07 -14.56 2.44
C ARG A 289 13.74 -14.75 1.70
N GLY A 290 12.97 -13.68 1.50
CA GLY A 290 11.63 -13.70 0.90
C GLY A 290 11.53 -14.37 -0.49
N LEU A 291 12.61 -14.43 -1.26
CA LEU A 291 12.63 -15.17 -2.54
C LEU A 291 13.25 -16.57 -2.45
N VAL A 292 14.09 -16.85 -1.43
CA VAL A 292 14.84 -18.11 -1.32
C VAL A 292 14.10 -19.12 -0.46
N ASP A 293 13.47 -18.67 0.62
CA ASP A 293 12.68 -19.49 1.52
C ASP A 293 11.27 -19.69 0.96
N GLU A 294 10.82 -20.94 0.88
CA GLU A 294 9.53 -21.27 0.30
C GLU A 294 8.35 -20.78 1.17
N THR A 295 8.49 -20.88 2.49
CA THR A 295 7.45 -20.43 3.44
C THR A 295 7.29 -18.91 3.38
N ALA A 296 8.40 -18.18 3.40
CA ALA A 296 8.39 -16.72 3.26
C ALA A 296 7.79 -16.30 1.91
N ARG A 297 8.18 -16.93 0.79
CA ARG A 297 7.58 -16.65 -0.52
C ARG A 297 6.07 -16.84 -0.55
N LYS A 298 5.55 -17.87 0.12
CA LYS A 298 4.10 -18.12 0.15
C LYS A 298 3.37 -17.09 1.00
N ALA A 299 3.94 -16.67 2.11
CA ALA A 299 3.35 -15.64 2.97
C ALA A 299 3.22 -14.28 2.25
N GLU A 300 4.16 -13.96 1.36
CA GLU A 300 4.23 -12.68 0.63
C GLU A 300 3.76 -12.79 -0.83
N ALA A 301 3.15 -13.92 -1.22
CA ALA A 301 2.88 -14.21 -2.62
C ALA A 301 1.91 -13.24 -3.29
N SER A 302 1.02 -12.57 -2.55
CA SER A 302 0.04 -11.62 -3.07
C SER A 302 0.55 -10.18 -3.15
N LEU A 303 1.67 -9.82 -2.51
CA LEU A 303 2.18 -8.46 -2.47
C LEU A 303 2.43 -7.89 -3.88
N LEU A 304 3.35 -8.47 -4.65
CA LEU A 304 3.66 -7.96 -5.98
C LEU A 304 2.48 -8.02 -6.97
N PRO A 305 1.62 -9.05 -6.97
CA PRO A 305 0.38 -9.02 -7.73
C PRO A 305 -0.54 -7.86 -7.36
N HIS A 306 -0.68 -7.52 -6.08
CA HIS A 306 -1.46 -6.39 -5.60
C HIS A 306 -0.89 -5.07 -6.15
N GLU A 307 0.40 -4.80 -5.93
CA GLU A 307 1.06 -3.58 -6.39
C GLU A 307 1.01 -3.45 -7.93
N TYR A 308 1.15 -4.56 -8.65
CA TYR A 308 1.07 -4.54 -10.11
C TYR A 308 -0.32 -4.17 -10.62
N VAL A 309 -1.38 -4.66 -9.99
CA VAL A 309 -2.78 -4.30 -10.34
C VAL A 309 -3.00 -2.81 -10.22
N HIS A 310 -2.37 -2.15 -9.26
CA HIS A 310 -2.50 -0.71 -9.07
C HIS A 310 -2.05 0.14 -10.27
N SER A 311 -1.19 -0.35 -11.14
CA SER A 311 -0.89 0.35 -12.41
C SER A 311 -2.17 0.64 -13.21
N TRP A 312 -3.18 -0.25 -13.14
CA TRP A 312 -4.50 -0.07 -13.74
C TRP A 312 -5.52 0.54 -12.78
N ASN A 313 -5.70 -0.08 -11.59
CA ASN A 313 -6.68 0.33 -10.59
C ASN A 313 -6.02 1.14 -9.47
N GLY A 314 -5.84 2.42 -9.70
CA GLY A 314 -5.17 3.35 -8.77
C GLY A 314 -4.38 4.40 -9.53
N LYS A 315 -3.47 4.00 -10.39
CA LYS A 315 -2.63 4.95 -11.13
C LYS A 315 -3.26 5.39 -12.45
N TYR A 316 -3.73 4.47 -13.29
CA TYR A 316 -4.50 4.82 -14.49
C TYR A 316 -5.93 5.24 -14.14
N ARG A 317 -6.71 4.37 -13.49
CA ARG A 317 -8.05 4.68 -13.00
C ARG A 317 -7.98 4.98 -11.50
N ARG A 318 -8.30 6.20 -11.13
CA ARG A 318 -8.23 6.67 -9.73
C ARG A 318 -9.55 7.32 -9.31
N PRO A 319 -10.03 7.11 -8.08
CA PRO A 319 -11.12 7.92 -7.52
C PRO A 319 -10.88 9.41 -7.72
N ALA A 320 -11.92 10.15 -8.10
CA ALA A 320 -11.79 11.58 -8.41
C ALA A 320 -11.28 12.38 -7.19
N ASP A 321 -11.70 11.97 -6.00
CA ASP A 321 -11.39 12.66 -4.76
C ASP A 321 -10.01 12.28 -4.17
N LEU A 322 -9.37 11.22 -4.71
CA LEU A 322 -7.94 10.90 -4.48
C LEU A 322 -7.00 11.62 -5.45
N ALA A 323 -7.53 12.21 -6.53
CA ALA A 323 -6.73 12.89 -7.56
C ALA A 323 -6.55 14.37 -7.22
N THR A 324 -5.65 14.70 -6.33
CA THR A 324 -5.35 16.07 -5.91
C THR A 324 -4.38 16.78 -6.86
N PRO A 325 -4.46 18.11 -7.02
CA PRO A 325 -3.60 18.84 -7.93
C PRO A 325 -2.15 19.01 -7.42
N ASP A 326 -1.92 18.85 -6.13
CA ASP A 326 -0.61 18.93 -5.48
C ASP A 326 -0.59 18.05 -4.21
N TYR A 327 0.56 17.93 -3.56
CA TYR A 327 0.75 17.08 -2.38
C TYR A 327 0.38 17.75 -1.05
N GLN A 328 -0.27 18.93 -1.05
CA GLN A 328 -0.72 19.60 0.17
C GLN A 328 -2.23 19.46 0.39
N GLN A 329 -2.98 19.20 -0.68
CA GLN A 329 -4.44 19.07 -0.58
C GLN A 329 -4.81 17.68 -0.05
N PRO A 330 -5.72 17.62 0.94
CA PRO A 330 -6.18 16.35 1.48
C PRO A 330 -6.81 15.46 0.42
N MET A 331 -6.44 14.20 0.40
CA MET A 331 -7.14 13.15 -0.33
C MET A 331 -8.41 12.78 0.44
N GLN A 332 -9.46 12.33 -0.27
CA GLN A 332 -10.67 11.79 0.31
C GLN A 332 -10.74 10.31 -0.05
N ASP A 333 -10.79 9.47 0.95
CA ASP A 333 -10.55 8.03 0.86
C ASP A 333 -11.85 7.22 0.72
N ASP A 334 -12.97 7.85 0.41
CA ASP A 334 -14.32 7.28 0.35
C ASP A 334 -14.51 6.11 -0.63
N LEU A 335 -13.64 5.98 -1.62
CA LEU A 335 -13.65 4.89 -2.60
C LEU A 335 -12.46 3.93 -2.47
N LEU A 336 -11.82 3.82 -1.30
CA LEU A 336 -10.74 2.85 -1.06
C LEU A 336 -11.23 1.40 -1.21
N TRP A 337 -12.51 1.13 -1.00
CA TRP A 337 -13.11 -0.18 -1.29
C TRP A 337 -13.04 -0.59 -2.77
N VAL A 338 -12.85 0.38 -3.69
CA VAL A 338 -12.51 0.11 -5.10
C VAL A 338 -11.01 0.17 -5.29
N TYR A 339 -10.36 1.25 -4.82
CA TYR A 339 -8.93 1.47 -5.04
C TYR A 339 -8.10 0.31 -4.46
N GLU A 340 -8.33 -0.05 -3.21
CA GLU A 340 -7.63 -1.12 -2.49
C GLU A 340 -8.38 -2.46 -2.57
N GLY A 341 -9.70 -2.44 -2.30
CA GLY A 341 -10.46 -3.67 -2.19
C GLY A 341 -10.55 -4.46 -3.51
N LEU A 342 -10.80 -3.79 -4.64
CA LEU A 342 -10.74 -4.45 -5.94
C LEU A 342 -9.32 -4.89 -6.28
N THR A 343 -8.33 -4.07 -5.97
CA THR A 343 -6.91 -4.40 -6.19
C THR A 343 -6.52 -5.65 -5.41
N ASN A 344 -6.88 -5.73 -4.14
CA ASN A 344 -6.60 -6.89 -3.29
C ASN A 344 -7.26 -8.16 -3.83
N TYR A 345 -8.53 -8.08 -4.24
CA TYR A 345 -9.23 -9.19 -4.89
C TYR A 345 -8.54 -9.64 -6.19
N LEU A 346 -8.21 -8.70 -7.08
CA LEU A 346 -7.55 -9.01 -8.36
C LEU A 346 -6.10 -9.52 -8.14
N GLY A 347 -5.40 -8.99 -7.14
CA GLY A 347 -4.09 -9.48 -6.70
C GLY A 347 -4.17 -10.95 -6.27
N THR A 348 -5.15 -11.31 -5.44
CA THR A 348 -5.40 -12.71 -5.03
C THR A 348 -5.70 -13.61 -6.24
N VAL A 349 -6.53 -13.15 -7.18
CA VAL A 349 -6.84 -13.87 -8.42
C VAL A 349 -5.58 -14.07 -9.27
N LEU A 350 -4.74 -13.04 -9.42
CA LEU A 350 -3.51 -13.11 -10.20
C LEU A 350 -2.45 -14.00 -9.51
N THR A 351 -2.38 -13.98 -8.18
CA THR A 351 -1.51 -14.87 -7.38
C THR A 351 -1.80 -16.35 -7.70
N ALA A 352 -3.08 -16.72 -7.73
CA ALA A 352 -3.51 -18.07 -8.11
C ALA A 352 -3.25 -18.37 -9.60
N ARG A 353 -3.66 -17.46 -10.51
CA ARG A 353 -3.53 -17.67 -11.96
C ARG A 353 -2.08 -17.73 -12.45
N SER A 354 -1.15 -17.05 -11.78
CA SER A 354 0.28 -17.07 -12.10
C SER A 354 1.02 -18.30 -11.55
N GLY A 355 0.42 -19.00 -10.58
CA GLY A 355 1.02 -20.13 -9.88
C GLY A 355 1.99 -19.72 -8.77
N LEU A 356 1.96 -18.45 -8.32
CA LEU A 356 2.67 -18.02 -7.11
C LEU A 356 2.17 -18.78 -5.88
N LEU A 357 0.85 -19.05 -5.83
CA LEU A 357 0.24 -20.04 -4.96
C LEU A 357 -0.53 -21.07 -5.80
N THR A 358 -0.59 -22.33 -5.32
CA THR A 358 -1.46 -23.35 -5.90
C THR A 358 -2.92 -23.01 -5.64
N PHE A 359 -3.85 -23.72 -6.31
CA PHE A 359 -5.29 -23.55 -6.02
C PHE A 359 -5.60 -23.82 -4.54
N GLU A 360 -5.04 -24.89 -3.99
CA GLU A 360 -5.26 -25.26 -2.58
C GLU A 360 -4.75 -24.19 -1.63
N GLN A 361 -3.57 -23.64 -1.87
CA GLN A 361 -2.97 -22.57 -1.06
C GLN A 361 -3.80 -21.28 -1.17
N SER A 362 -4.20 -20.86 -2.38
CA SER A 362 -5.05 -19.69 -2.59
C SER A 362 -6.45 -19.84 -1.96
N ARG A 363 -6.99 -21.05 -1.97
CA ARG A 363 -8.25 -21.38 -1.28
C ARG A 363 -8.09 -21.29 0.25
N ASP A 364 -7.00 -21.80 0.78
CA ASP A 364 -6.73 -21.77 2.22
C ASP A 364 -6.44 -20.34 2.70
N ASP A 365 -5.76 -19.52 1.90
CA ASP A 365 -5.57 -18.09 2.13
C ASP A 365 -6.90 -17.32 2.17
N LEU A 366 -7.79 -17.59 1.21
CA LEU A 366 -9.15 -17.05 1.23
C LEU A 366 -9.96 -17.51 2.46
N ALA A 367 -9.72 -18.73 2.96
CA ALA A 367 -10.35 -19.19 4.20
C ALA A 367 -9.90 -18.40 5.42
N ILE A 368 -8.61 -18.08 5.50
CA ILE A 368 -8.03 -17.24 6.56
C ILE A 368 -8.64 -15.84 6.52
N THR A 369 -8.64 -15.20 5.35
CA THR A 369 -9.26 -13.88 5.15
C THR A 369 -10.74 -13.88 5.55
N ALA A 370 -11.51 -14.88 5.12
CA ALA A 370 -12.92 -15.00 5.46
C ALA A 370 -13.16 -15.18 6.97
N ALA A 371 -12.35 -16.01 7.63
CA ALA A 371 -12.46 -16.26 9.07
C ALA A 371 -12.05 -15.02 9.88
N MET A 372 -11.00 -14.34 9.49
CA MET A 372 -10.57 -13.09 10.12
C MET A 372 -11.70 -12.07 10.06
N MET A 373 -12.27 -11.83 8.88
CA MET A 373 -13.38 -10.88 8.71
C MET A 373 -14.65 -11.33 9.45
N ASP A 374 -14.91 -12.64 9.60
CA ASP A 374 -16.07 -13.16 10.33
C ASP A 374 -15.96 -12.95 11.86
N HIS A 375 -14.74 -12.76 12.36
CA HIS A 375 -14.42 -12.56 13.77
C HIS A 375 -14.01 -11.11 14.12
N ILE A 376 -14.48 -10.11 13.36
CA ILE A 376 -14.29 -8.68 13.64
C ILE A 376 -15.55 -8.09 14.33
N PRO A 377 -15.66 -8.13 15.67
CA PRO A 377 -16.83 -7.58 16.38
C PRO A 377 -16.98 -6.06 16.22
N GLY A 378 -15.93 -5.35 15.85
CA GLY A 378 -15.93 -3.93 15.51
C GLY A 378 -16.93 -3.55 14.42
N ARG A 379 -17.33 -4.50 13.55
CA ARG A 379 -18.40 -4.32 12.55
C ARG A 379 -19.73 -3.91 13.15
N THR A 380 -20.00 -4.22 14.42
CA THR A 380 -21.25 -3.88 15.11
C THR A 380 -21.40 -2.39 15.40
N TRP A 381 -20.31 -1.62 15.35
CA TRP A 381 -20.35 -0.18 15.60
C TRP A 381 -19.75 0.67 14.46
N ARG A 382 -18.82 0.13 13.66
CA ARG A 382 -18.17 0.80 12.55
C ARG A 382 -18.55 0.14 11.23
N SER A 383 -19.04 0.92 10.26
CA SER A 383 -19.31 0.45 8.91
C SER A 383 -18.01 0.28 8.10
N LEU A 384 -18.07 -0.44 6.99
CA LEU A 384 -16.92 -0.56 6.08
C LEU A 384 -16.57 0.81 5.46
N GLN A 385 -17.59 1.62 5.10
CA GLN A 385 -17.36 2.97 4.60
C GLN A 385 -16.60 3.85 5.60
N ASP A 386 -16.93 3.76 6.90
CA ASP A 386 -16.21 4.54 7.91
C ASP A 386 -14.74 4.11 8.09
N THR A 387 -14.39 2.85 7.76
CA THR A 387 -12.98 2.43 7.75
C THR A 387 -12.20 3.11 6.61
N ALA A 388 -12.83 3.31 5.46
CA ALA A 388 -12.26 4.04 4.33
C ALA A 388 -12.15 5.54 4.63
N ASP A 389 -13.25 6.16 5.06
CA ASP A 389 -13.27 7.60 5.39
C ASP A 389 -12.29 7.97 6.52
N ALA A 390 -12.01 7.04 7.43
CA ALA A 390 -11.07 7.22 8.54
C ALA A 390 -9.65 6.68 8.27
N ALA A 391 -9.36 6.22 7.06
CA ALA A 391 -8.07 5.63 6.69
C ALA A 391 -6.87 6.50 7.09
N PRO A 392 -6.87 7.85 6.91
CA PRO A 392 -5.76 8.71 7.31
C PRO A 392 -5.35 8.61 8.79
N GLN A 393 -6.27 8.18 9.66
CA GLN A 393 -6.03 7.96 11.08
C GLN A 393 -5.80 6.50 11.41
N LEU A 394 -6.47 5.58 10.69
CA LEU A 394 -6.45 4.15 11.00
C LEU A 394 -5.14 3.48 10.58
N TYR A 395 -4.45 3.98 9.57
CA TYR A 395 -3.10 3.52 9.23
C TYR A 395 -2.09 3.69 10.37
N PHE A 396 -2.30 4.67 11.26
CA PHE A 396 -1.45 4.90 12.45
C PHE A 396 -2.02 4.28 13.72
N ALA A 397 -3.09 3.50 13.62
CA ALA A 397 -3.68 2.87 14.78
C ALA A 397 -2.77 1.76 15.32
N PRO A 398 -2.62 1.63 16.65
CA PRO A 398 -1.86 0.52 17.22
C PRO A 398 -2.53 -0.82 16.90
N GLN A 399 -1.75 -1.88 16.79
CA GLN A 399 -2.25 -3.23 16.50
C GLN A 399 -3.18 -3.76 17.60
N ALA A 400 -2.94 -3.39 18.87
CA ALA A 400 -3.79 -3.77 19.98
C ALA A 400 -5.27 -3.37 19.75
N TRP A 401 -6.19 -4.28 20.04
CA TRP A 401 -7.63 -4.11 19.81
C TRP A 401 -8.01 -3.98 18.33
N TYR A 402 -7.28 -4.60 17.42
CA TYR A 402 -7.56 -4.55 15.99
C TYR A 402 -8.99 -5.00 15.67
N SER A 403 -9.42 -6.16 16.19
CA SER A 403 -10.75 -6.73 15.94
C SER A 403 -11.89 -5.84 16.46
N TRP A 404 -11.69 -5.13 17.60
CA TRP A 404 -12.69 -4.21 18.13
C TRP A 404 -12.64 -2.82 17.48
N ARG A 405 -11.45 -2.32 17.17
CA ARG A 405 -11.27 -1.05 16.46
C ARG A 405 -11.86 -1.08 15.07
N ARG A 406 -11.71 -2.19 14.37
CA ARG A 406 -11.96 -2.35 12.95
C ARG A 406 -11.15 -1.34 12.15
N GLY A 407 -9.99 -1.75 11.66
CA GLY A 407 -9.00 -0.87 11.02
C GLY A 407 -9.27 -0.62 9.54
N VAL A 408 -8.32 -0.98 8.69
CA VAL A 408 -8.35 -0.77 7.23
C VAL A 408 -9.01 -1.96 6.50
N ASP A 409 -10.16 -2.40 6.96
CA ASP A 409 -10.84 -3.62 6.50
C ASP A 409 -11.32 -3.56 5.04
N PHE A 410 -11.27 -2.38 4.41
CA PHE A 410 -11.56 -2.22 2.98
C PHE A 410 -10.57 -3.00 2.07
N TYR A 411 -9.46 -3.53 2.58
CA TYR A 411 -8.63 -4.51 1.87
C TYR A 411 -9.31 -5.89 1.88
N ASP A 412 -9.42 -6.49 3.05
CA ASP A 412 -9.81 -7.89 3.20
C ASP A 412 -11.31 -8.12 3.07
N GLU A 413 -12.13 -7.27 3.67
CA GLU A 413 -13.58 -7.40 3.52
C GLU A 413 -14.04 -7.16 2.09
N ASP A 414 -13.38 -6.21 1.40
CA ASP A 414 -13.73 -5.96 0.00
C ASP A 414 -13.15 -6.99 -0.96
N THR A 415 -12.12 -7.75 -0.59
CA THR A 415 -11.77 -8.99 -1.29
C THR A 415 -12.97 -9.94 -1.34
N LEU A 416 -13.68 -10.12 -0.22
CA LEU A 416 -14.89 -10.94 -0.15
C LEU A 416 -16.07 -10.33 -0.93
N ASN A 417 -16.24 -9.02 -0.86
CA ASN A 417 -17.30 -8.31 -1.59
C ASN A 417 -17.07 -8.36 -3.11
N TRP A 418 -15.84 -8.16 -3.59
CA TRP A 418 -15.53 -8.25 -5.02
C TRP A 418 -15.58 -9.69 -5.55
N LEU A 419 -15.22 -10.69 -4.74
CA LEU A 419 -15.50 -12.08 -5.05
C LEU A 419 -17.03 -12.29 -5.24
N TRP A 420 -17.84 -11.68 -4.37
CA TRP A 420 -19.30 -11.78 -4.50
C TRP A 420 -19.80 -11.09 -5.78
N VAL A 421 -19.22 -9.95 -6.16
CA VAL A 421 -19.51 -9.28 -7.44
C VAL A 421 -19.19 -10.21 -8.63
N ASP A 422 -18.00 -10.84 -8.67
CA ASP A 422 -17.66 -11.78 -9.76
C ASP A 422 -18.61 -12.97 -9.81
N VAL A 423 -18.98 -13.53 -8.67
CA VAL A 423 -19.96 -14.62 -8.58
C VAL A 423 -21.33 -14.18 -9.10
N ILE A 424 -21.83 -12.99 -8.75
CA ILE A 424 -23.08 -12.44 -9.28
C ILE A 424 -23.00 -12.29 -10.80
N ILE A 425 -21.93 -11.72 -11.33
CA ILE A 425 -21.70 -11.55 -12.78
C ILE A 425 -21.79 -12.91 -13.49
N ARG A 426 -21.09 -13.93 -12.98
CA ARG A 426 -21.10 -15.29 -13.55
C ARG A 426 -22.49 -15.94 -13.49
N GLN A 427 -23.19 -15.81 -12.37
CA GLN A 427 -24.53 -16.38 -12.19
C GLN A 427 -25.56 -15.68 -13.11
N GLN A 428 -25.60 -14.34 -13.14
CA GLN A 428 -26.56 -13.58 -13.94
C GLN A 428 -26.32 -13.77 -15.44
N SER A 429 -25.05 -13.88 -15.87
CA SER A 429 -24.69 -14.12 -17.27
C SER A 429 -24.70 -15.59 -17.68
N LYS A 430 -24.99 -16.51 -16.76
CA LYS A 430 -24.87 -17.96 -16.96
C LYS A 430 -23.48 -18.38 -17.43
N GLY A 431 -22.45 -17.79 -16.84
CA GLY A 431 -21.05 -18.05 -17.11
C GLY A 431 -20.49 -17.38 -18.37
N GLN A 432 -21.25 -16.50 -19.05
CA GLN A 432 -20.79 -15.83 -20.26
C GLN A 432 -19.97 -14.57 -19.98
N LYS A 433 -20.05 -14.03 -18.77
CA LYS A 433 -19.33 -12.85 -18.29
C LYS A 433 -18.68 -13.11 -16.95
N THR A 434 -17.57 -12.42 -16.71
CA THR A 434 -16.75 -12.53 -15.50
C THR A 434 -16.26 -11.13 -15.07
N ILE A 435 -15.54 -11.05 -13.96
CA ILE A 435 -14.86 -9.81 -13.55
C ILE A 435 -13.83 -9.35 -14.60
N ASP A 436 -13.25 -10.27 -15.39
CA ASP A 436 -12.32 -9.93 -16.46
C ASP A 436 -12.99 -9.02 -17.51
N ASP A 437 -14.29 -9.23 -17.80
CA ASP A 437 -15.06 -8.34 -18.70
C ASP A 437 -15.23 -6.93 -18.11
N PHE A 438 -15.41 -6.82 -16.79
CA PHE A 438 -15.42 -5.52 -16.10
C PHE A 438 -14.04 -4.85 -16.19
N CYS A 439 -12.97 -5.58 -15.95
CA CYS A 439 -11.61 -5.06 -16.04
C CYS A 439 -11.31 -4.56 -17.48
N HIS A 440 -11.67 -5.32 -18.49
CA HIS A 440 -11.54 -4.88 -19.89
C HIS A 440 -12.33 -3.61 -20.20
N LEU A 441 -13.54 -3.45 -19.66
CA LEU A 441 -14.36 -2.26 -19.88
C LEU A 441 -13.83 -1.05 -19.13
N PHE A 442 -13.45 -1.24 -17.85
CA PHE A 442 -13.14 -0.14 -16.93
C PHE A 442 -11.69 0.30 -16.99
N HIS A 443 -10.76 -0.66 -17.14
CA HIS A 443 -9.32 -0.45 -17.14
C HIS A 443 -8.63 -0.73 -18.49
N GLY A 444 -9.37 -1.26 -19.46
CA GLY A 444 -8.83 -1.84 -20.69
C GLY A 444 -8.51 -0.83 -21.82
N PRO A 445 -8.59 -1.31 -23.08
CA PRO A 445 -8.11 -0.58 -24.24
C PRO A 445 -8.65 0.84 -24.40
N PRO A 446 -7.86 1.71 -25.09
CA PRO A 446 -6.57 1.41 -25.72
C PRO A 446 -5.42 1.43 -24.73
N SER A 447 -4.33 0.70 -25.01
CA SER A 447 -3.07 0.86 -24.27
C SER A 447 -2.53 2.29 -24.42
N THR A 448 -1.96 2.82 -23.34
CA THR A 448 -1.40 4.19 -23.28
C THR A 448 -0.08 4.16 -22.51
N GLY A 449 0.66 5.27 -22.51
CA GLY A 449 1.64 5.53 -21.44
C GLY A 449 0.93 6.01 -20.18
N PRO A 450 1.70 6.46 -19.15
CA PRO A 450 1.15 6.87 -17.87
C PRO A 450 0.24 8.10 -18.04
N ILE A 451 -1.06 7.87 -17.88
CA ILE A 451 -2.11 8.90 -17.86
C ILE A 451 -3.07 8.62 -16.71
N LEU A 452 -3.66 9.66 -16.17
CA LEU A 452 -4.68 9.56 -15.13
C LEU A 452 -6.08 9.74 -15.72
N LYS A 453 -6.99 8.82 -15.40
CA LYS A 453 -8.42 8.91 -15.71
C LYS A 453 -9.25 8.66 -14.46
N THR A 454 -9.82 9.71 -13.91
CA THR A 454 -10.61 9.63 -12.68
C THR A 454 -11.95 8.91 -12.87
N TYR A 455 -12.53 8.45 -11.75
CA TYR A 455 -13.86 7.86 -11.69
C TYR A 455 -14.57 8.20 -10.38
N THR A 456 -15.87 8.04 -10.38
CA THR A 456 -16.78 8.22 -9.24
C THR A 456 -17.47 6.90 -8.90
N PHE A 457 -18.19 6.83 -7.78
CA PHE A 457 -19.04 5.69 -7.43
C PHE A 457 -20.04 5.36 -8.55
N ASP A 458 -20.64 6.40 -9.16
CA ASP A 458 -21.59 6.21 -10.27
C ASP A 458 -20.93 5.56 -11.49
N ASP A 459 -19.68 5.87 -11.78
CA ASP A 459 -18.95 5.25 -12.90
C ASP A 459 -18.74 3.76 -12.68
N VAL A 460 -18.43 3.35 -11.44
CA VAL A 460 -18.28 1.93 -11.07
C VAL A 460 -19.61 1.18 -11.23
N VAL A 461 -20.68 1.72 -10.67
CA VAL A 461 -22.04 1.15 -10.78
C VAL A 461 -22.48 1.04 -12.25
N ASN A 462 -22.23 2.09 -13.04
CA ASN A 462 -22.58 2.12 -14.46
C ASN A 462 -21.78 1.09 -15.27
N ALA A 463 -20.49 0.93 -14.99
CA ALA A 463 -19.64 -0.07 -15.64
C ALA A 463 -20.12 -1.50 -15.31
N LEU A 464 -20.39 -1.81 -14.05
CA LEU A 464 -20.96 -3.11 -13.65
C LEU A 464 -22.31 -3.41 -14.33
N ASN A 465 -23.19 -2.40 -14.44
CA ASN A 465 -24.47 -2.55 -15.14
C ASN A 465 -24.33 -2.80 -16.64
N GLN A 466 -23.24 -2.35 -17.27
CA GLN A 466 -22.94 -2.69 -18.67
C GLN A 466 -22.48 -4.14 -18.82
N ILE A 467 -21.90 -4.74 -17.80
CA ILE A 467 -21.53 -6.17 -17.82
C ILE A 467 -22.76 -7.04 -17.62
N VAL A 468 -23.48 -6.84 -16.52
CA VAL A 468 -24.77 -7.48 -16.25
C VAL A 468 -25.71 -6.52 -15.52
N PRO A 469 -26.97 -6.40 -15.92
CA PRO A 469 -27.97 -5.62 -15.19
C PRO A 469 -28.23 -6.23 -13.80
N TYR A 470 -28.02 -5.44 -12.76
CA TYR A 470 -28.25 -5.81 -11.36
C TYR A 470 -28.40 -4.56 -10.51
N ASP A 471 -28.99 -4.67 -9.32
CA ASP A 471 -29.01 -3.52 -8.39
C ASP A 471 -27.64 -3.32 -7.69
N TRP A 472 -26.65 -2.94 -8.49
CA TRP A 472 -25.28 -2.72 -7.98
C TRP A 472 -25.21 -1.59 -6.97
N ARG A 473 -26.04 -0.56 -7.12
CA ARG A 473 -26.09 0.54 -6.15
C ARG A 473 -26.60 0.06 -4.79
N GLY A 474 -27.71 -0.69 -4.77
CA GLY A 474 -28.25 -1.27 -3.55
C GLY A 474 -27.28 -2.26 -2.91
N PHE A 475 -26.64 -3.13 -3.71
CA PHE A 475 -25.61 -4.06 -3.25
C PHE A 475 -24.47 -3.35 -2.52
N TRP A 476 -23.85 -2.37 -3.16
CA TRP A 476 -22.73 -1.65 -2.56
C TRP A 476 -23.14 -0.79 -1.36
N THR A 477 -24.25 -0.08 -1.45
CA THR A 477 -24.75 0.71 -0.31
C THR A 477 -24.95 -0.17 0.93
N GLU A 478 -25.55 -1.37 0.75
CA GLU A 478 -25.74 -2.31 1.86
C GLU A 478 -24.40 -2.81 2.42
N ARG A 479 -23.46 -3.24 1.56
CA ARG A 479 -22.14 -3.73 2.02
C ARG A 479 -21.35 -2.66 2.76
N LEU A 480 -21.32 -1.45 2.24
CA LEU A 480 -20.55 -0.34 2.80
C LEU A 480 -21.11 0.21 4.11
N THR A 481 -22.45 0.17 4.31
CA THR A 481 -23.10 0.78 5.48
C THR A 481 -23.60 -0.19 6.53
N ASN A 482 -23.50 -1.50 6.31
CA ASN A 482 -23.97 -2.51 7.24
C ASN A 482 -23.14 -2.51 8.55
N HIS A 483 -23.84 -2.72 9.67
CA HIS A 483 -23.28 -2.89 11.01
C HIS A 483 -23.61 -4.29 11.60
N GLY A 484 -23.92 -5.26 10.77
CA GLY A 484 -24.24 -6.62 11.21
C GLY A 484 -22.98 -7.39 11.63
N PRO A 485 -23.14 -8.41 12.49
CA PRO A 485 -22.08 -9.37 12.76
C PRO A 485 -21.82 -10.26 11.54
N GLY A 486 -20.62 -10.83 11.46
CA GLY A 486 -20.20 -11.79 10.44
C GLY A 486 -19.74 -11.15 9.13
N ALA A 487 -18.87 -11.86 8.43
CA ALA A 487 -18.32 -11.43 7.15
C ALA A 487 -19.31 -11.55 5.99
N PRO A 488 -19.07 -10.86 4.85
CA PRO A 488 -19.91 -11.01 3.64
C PRO A 488 -19.56 -12.29 2.88
N LEU A 489 -19.92 -13.46 3.41
CA LEU A 489 -19.57 -14.78 2.86
C LEU A 489 -20.35 -15.17 1.57
N GLY A 490 -21.26 -14.32 1.08
CA GLY A 490 -22.09 -14.64 -0.09
C GLY A 490 -21.31 -14.94 -1.37
N GLY A 491 -20.11 -14.39 -1.53
CA GLY A 491 -19.19 -14.72 -2.62
C GLY A 491 -18.66 -16.16 -2.51
N ILE A 492 -18.21 -16.55 -1.33
CA ILE A 492 -17.74 -17.92 -1.04
C ILE A 492 -18.87 -18.91 -1.24
N GLU A 493 -20.02 -18.67 -0.60
CA GLU A 493 -21.17 -19.56 -0.70
C GLU A 493 -21.71 -19.66 -2.13
N GLY A 494 -21.76 -18.54 -2.84
CA GLY A 494 -22.20 -18.48 -4.24
C GLY A 494 -21.22 -19.14 -5.20
N SER A 495 -19.94 -19.22 -4.86
CA SER A 495 -18.90 -19.90 -5.64
C SER A 495 -18.90 -21.43 -5.46
N GLY A 496 -19.74 -21.96 -4.57
CA GLY A 496 -19.87 -23.39 -4.31
C GLY A 496 -18.95 -23.91 -3.22
N TRP A 497 -18.57 -23.05 -2.28
CA TRP A 497 -17.72 -23.39 -1.13
C TRP A 497 -18.36 -22.90 0.17
N LYS A 498 -17.89 -23.39 1.31
CA LYS A 498 -18.37 -23.01 2.64
C LYS A 498 -17.21 -22.89 3.60
N LEU A 499 -17.22 -21.82 4.40
CA LEU A 499 -16.30 -21.67 5.52
C LEU A 499 -16.68 -22.64 6.64
N VAL A 500 -15.73 -23.45 7.08
CA VAL A 500 -15.86 -24.37 8.22
C VAL A 500 -14.60 -24.31 9.07
N TYR A 501 -14.66 -24.89 10.27
CA TYR A 501 -13.52 -24.92 11.18
C TYR A 501 -13.27 -26.37 11.63
N ASP A 502 -12.01 -26.81 11.59
CA ASP A 502 -11.57 -28.07 12.19
C ASP A 502 -10.30 -27.89 13.03
N ASP A 503 -9.70 -28.96 13.51
CA ASP A 503 -8.56 -28.93 14.42
C ASP A 503 -7.18 -29.11 13.73
N ASN A 504 -7.13 -28.95 12.42
CA ASN A 504 -5.90 -29.09 11.64
C ASN A 504 -5.59 -27.78 10.91
N PRO A 505 -4.51 -27.06 11.25
CA PRO A 505 -4.14 -25.86 10.52
C PRO A 505 -3.74 -26.19 9.07
N SER A 506 -4.12 -25.33 8.14
CA SER A 506 -3.67 -25.41 6.74
C SER A 506 -2.16 -25.17 6.61
N GLU A 507 -1.60 -25.40 5.42
CA GLU A 507 -0.22 -25.02 5.13
C GLU A 507 -0.03 -23.49 5.24
N MET A 508 -0.99 -22.72 4.73
CA MET A 508 -0.95 -21.25 4.74
C MET A 508 -0.97 -20.72 6.18
N GLU A 509 -1.83 -21.24 7.06
CA GLU A 509 -1.86 -20.84 8.47
C GLU A 509 -0.56 -21.14 9.20
N ARG A 510 0.00 -22.34 9.02
CA ARG A 510 1.31 -22.66 9.62
C ARG A 510 2.41 -21.74 9.11
N GLY A 511 2.38 -21.44 7.81
CA GLY A 511 3.33 -20.52 7.17
C GLY A 511 3.22 -19.11 7.72
N ALA A 512 2.02 -18.56 7.79
CA ALA A 512 1.76 -17.23 8.32
C ALA A 512 2.15 -17.13 9.81
N ALA A 513 1.73 -18.10 10.64
CA ALA A 513 2.07 -18.13 12.06
C ALA A 513 3.59 -18.11 12.27
N GLY A 514 4.35 -18.90 11.50
CA GLY A 514 5.81 -18.93 11.57
C GLY A 514 6.47 -17.65 11.07
N ASN A 515 6.00 -17.09 9.96
CA ASN A 515 6.58 -15.89 9.35
C ASN A 515 6.35 -14.64 10.20
N PHE A 516 5.15 -14.50 10.76
CA PHE A 516 4.78 -13.32 11.58
C PHE A 516 5.01 -13.51 13.09
N HIS A 517 5.55 -14.66 13.52
CA HIS A 517 5.79 -14.99 14.94
C HIS A 517 4.55 -14.83 15.84
N VAL A 518 3.41 -15.28 15.33
CA VAL A 518 2.12 -15.22 16.03
C VAL A 518 1.65 -16.61 16.45
N VAL A 519 0.89 -16.66 17.53
CA VAL A 519 0.20 -17.87 17.99
C VAL A 519 -1.29 -17.59 17.95
N ASP A 520 -1.98 -18.26 17.03
CA ASP A 520 -3.37 -18.01 16.76
C ASP A 520 -4.28 -18.91 17.60
N GLY A 521 -5.00 -18.31 18.54
CA GLY A 521 -6.13 -18.88 19.27
C GLY A 521 -7.43 -18.13 19.01
N ALA A 522 -7.46 -17.28 17.98
CA ALA A 522 -8.57 -16.37 17.66
C ALA A 522 -9.89 -17.13 17.49
N TYR A 523 -9.90 -18.19 16.70
CA TYR A 523 -11.13 -18.95 16.41
C TYR A 523 -11.47 -20.01 17.49
N SER A 524 -10.57 -20.22 18.45
CA SER A 524 -10.77 -21.13 19.60
C SER A 524 -11.28 -20.35 20.81
N ILE A 525 -10.40 -19.62 21.46
CA ILE A 525 -10.68 -18.89 22.69
C ILE A 525 -10.75 -17.37 22.50
N GLY A 526 -10.59 -16.87 21.28
CA GLY A 526 -10.59 -15.44 20.95
C GLY A 526 -9.32 -14.72 21.43
N LEU A 527 -8.15 -15.33 21.27
CA LEU A 527 -6.88 -14.83 21.78
C LEU A 527 -5.80 -14.86 20.71
N GLU A 528 -5.22 -13.71 20.41
CA GLU A 528 -4.03 -13.60 19.57
C GLU A 528 -2.81 -13.26 20.41
N LEU A 529 -1.71 -13.95 20.18
CA LEU A 529 -0.48 -13.87 20.97
C LEU A 529 0.75 -13.76 20.06
N ARG A 530 1.80 -13.15 20.59
CA ARG A 530 3.16 -13.39 20.10
C ARG A 530 3.74 -14.64 20.75
N GLU A 531 4.78 -15.21 20.12
CA GLU A 531 5.46 -16.40 20.64
C GLU A 531 5.96 -16.24 22.09
N ASP A 532 6.28 -15.03 22.52
CA ASP A 532 6.71 -14.72 23.89
C ASP A 532 5.56 -14.67 24.92
N GLY A 533 4.31 -14.88 24.48
CA GLY A 533 3.09 -14.82 25.28
C GLY A 533 2.46 -13.43 25.39
N SER A 534 3.02 -12.41 24.76
CA SER A 534 2.41 -11.07 24.72
C SER A 534 1.10 -11.10 23.95
N ILE A 535 0.02 -10.61 24.57
CA ILE A 535 -1.33 -10.61 23.99
C ILE A 535 -1.48 -9.37 23.10
N THR A 536 -1.77 -9.59 21.84
CA THR A 536 -1.94 -8.53 20.82
C THR A 536 -3.40 -8.17 20.60
N ASP A 537 -4.30 -9.18 20.59
CA ASP A 537 -5.74 -8.92 20.48
C ASP A 537 -6.57 -9.95 21.24
N THR A 538 -7.82 -9.57 21.55
CA THR A 538 -8.85 -10.46 22.09
C THR A 538 -10.18 -10.14 21.41
N ILE A 539 -10.84 -11.19 20.90
CA ILE A 539 -12.11 -11.06 20.19
C ILE A 539 -13.24 -10.89 21.20
N GLU A 540 -13.90 -9.73 21.16
CA GLU A 540 -15.02 -9.41 22.07
C GLU A 540 -16.16 -10.43 21.96
N GLY A 541 -16.64 -10.89 23.11
CA GLY A 541 -17.66 -11.96 23.19
C GLY A 541 -17.09 -13.38 23.19
N MET A 542 -15.82 -13.59 22.88
CA MET A 542 -15.15 -14.88 22.93
C MET A 542 -14.61 -15.17 24.36
N PRO A 543 -14.27 -16.44 24.69
CA PRO A 543 -13.93 -16.86 26.05
C PRO A 543 -12.85 -16.03 26.76
N ALA A 544 -11.78 -15.63 26.10
CA ALA A 544 -10.70 -14.85 26.69
C ALA A 544 -11.17 -13.44 27.10
N ALA A 545 -11.87 -12.74 26.18
CA ALA A 545 -12.42 -11.41 26.45
C ALA A 545 -13.49 -11.46 27.56
N VAL A 546 -14.40 -12.43 27.53
CA VAL A 546 -15.41 -12.64 28.58
C VAL A 546 -14.79 -12.88 29.95
N ALA A 547 -13.66 -13.58 30.01
CA ALA A 547 -12.91 -13.78 31.27
C ALA A 547 -12.21 -12.49 31.75
N GLY A 548 -12.05 -11.48 30.89
CA GLY A 548 -11.39 -10.20 31.20
C GLY A 548 -9.90 -10.16 30.85
N ILE A 549 -9.47 -10.98 29.89
CA ILE A 549 -8.14 -10.93 29.28
C ILE A 549 -8.18 -9.90 28.15
N GLY A 550 -7.12 -9.12 27.96
CA GLY A 550 -7.03 -8.10 26.91
C GLY A 550 -5.60 -7.81 26.45
N PRO A 551 -5.45 -7.07 25.36
CA PRO A 551 -4.15 -6.65 24.85
C PRO A 551 -3.28 -5.92 25.86
N GLY A 552 -1.96 -6.12 25.76
CA GLY A 552 -0.98 -5.58 26.71
C GLY A 552 -0.75 -6.45 27.95
N MET A 553 -1.56 -7.49 28.15
CA MET A 553 -1.28 -8.54 29.12
C MET A 553 -0.33 -9.59 28.52
N LYS A 554 0.20 -10.47 29.36
CA LYS A 554 1.12 -11.53 28.94
C LYS A 554 0.71 -12.88 29.54
N LEU A 555 0.59 -13.89 28.68
CA LEU A 555 0.32 -15.26 29.11
C LEU A 555 1.60 -15.90 29.68
N ILE A 556 1.56 -16.31 30.95
CA ILE A 556 2.72 -16.83 31.67
C ILE A 556 2.67 -18.35 31.84
N ALA A 557 1.47 -18.91 32.05
CA ALA A 557 1.31 -20.36 32.20
C ALA A 557 -0.08 -20.81 31.78
N VAL A 558 -0.17 -22.06 31.33
CA VAL A 558 -1.41 -22.74 30.92
C VAL A 558 -1.53 -24.01 31.76
N ASN A 559 -2.65 -24.19 32.48
CA ASN A 559 -2.92 -25.33 33.36
C ASN A 559 -1.76 -25.59 34.34
N GLY A 560 -1.13 -24.51 34.86
CA GLY A 560 -0.02 -24.59 35.82
C GLY A 560 1.35 -24.91 35.20
N ARG A 561 1.44 -25.11 33.89
CA ARG A 561 2.69 -25.31 33.14
C ARG A 561 3.13 -23.99 32.50
N GLN A 562 4.44 -23.69 32.53
CA GLN A 562 4.99 -22.49 31.90
C GLN A 562 4.54 -22.43 30.41
N TYR A 563 4.14 -21.25 29.96
CA TYR A 563 3.70 -21.02 28.60
C TYR A 563 4.81 -21.31 27.57
N SER A 564 4.43 -21.98 26.53
CA SER A 564 5.00 -21.94 25.19
C SER A 564 3.85 -22.12 24.19
N PRO A 565 4.01 -21.81 22.89
CA PRO A 565 3.00 -22.09 21.89
C PRO A 565 2.44 -23.53 21.96
N GLU A 566 3.33 -24.52 22.04
CA GLU A 566 2.96 -25.94 22.10
C GLU A 566 2.16 -26.28 23.37
N VAL A 567 2.49 -25.65 24.50
CA VAL A 567 1.75 -25.87 25.76
C VAL A 567 0.31 -25.36 25.66
N LEU A 568 0.09 -24.24 24.98
CA LEU A 568 -1.26 -23.73 24.73
C LEU A 568 -2.01 -24.65 23.76
N HIS A 569 -1.40 -25.03 22.64
CA HIS A 569 -1.99 -25.94 21.66
C HIS A 569 -2.35 -27.30 22.28
N ASP A 570 -1.43 -27.90 23.04
CA ASP A 570 -1.67 -29.17 23.76
C ASP A 570 -2.84 -29.04 24.75
N ALA A 571 -2.93 -27.92 25.46
CA ALA A 571 -4.01 -27.69 26.42
C ALA A 571 -5.37 -27.51 25.75
N LEU A 572 -5.43 -26.80 24.62
CA LEU A 572 -6.66 -26.67 23.82
C LEU A 572 -7.13 -28.03 23.28
N LYS A 573 -6.20 -28.83 22.72
CA LYS A 573 -6.48 -30.19 22.23
C LYS A 573 -6.97 -31.10 23.35
N ALA A 574 -6.28 -31.11 24.49
CA ALA A 574 -6.66 -31.94 25.64
C ALA A 574 -8.00 -31.51 26.29
N GLY A 575 -8.37 -30.24 26.15
CA GLY A 575 -9.64 -29.69 26.61
C GLY A 575 -10.84 -30.07 25.75
N LYS A 576 -10.63 -30.59 24.53
CA LYS A 576 -11.71 -30.96 23.60
C LYS A 576 -12.60 -32.02 24.22
N ASP A 577 -13.91 -31.75 24.24
CA ASP A 577 -14.94 -32.63 24.82
C ASP A 577 -14.75 -32.94 26.33
N GLY A 578 -13.81 -32.23 27.00
CA GLY A 578 -13.55 -32.35 28.44
C GLY A 578 -14.53 -31.56 29.28
N ASN A 579 -14.37 -31.67 30.61
CA ASN A 579 -15.20 -30.92 31.59
C ASN A 579 -14.34 -30.01 32.51
N THR A 580 -13.03 -29.89 32.25
CA THR A 580 -12.12 -29.08 33.05
C THR A 580 -11.87 -27.76 32.33
N PRO A 581 -12.14 -26.60 32.95
CA PRO A 581 -11.84 -25.31 32.38
C PRO A 581 -10.34 -25.15 32.08
N LEU A 582 -10.03 -24.43 31.00
CA LEU A 582 -8.68 -24.01 30.69
C LEU A 582 -8.24 -22.93 31.71
N GLU A 583 -7.13 -23.15 32.42
CA GLU A 583 -6.59 -22.18 33.36
C GLU A 583 -5.41 -21.44 32.73
N LEU A 584 -5.52 -20.10 32.62
CA LEU A 584 -4.49 -19.20 32.09
C LEU A 584 -3.96 -18.31 33.22
N LEU A 585 -2.67 -18.44 33.59
CA LEU A 585 -2.00 -17.47 34.42
C LEU A 585 -1.49 -16.34 33.56
N VAL A 586 -2.00 -15.14 33.79
CA VAL A 586 -1.72 -13.95 32.98
C VAL A 586 -1.11 -12.87 33.89
N GLU A 587 -0.06 -12.22 33.38
CA GLU A 587 0.54 -11.02 33.95
C GLU A 587 -0.16 -9.79 33.35
N ASN A 588 -0.56 -8.87 34.21
CA ASN A 588 -1.06 -7.56 33.83
C ASN A 588 -0.32 -6.51 34.66
N THR A 589 0.60 -5.79 34.01
CA THR A 589 1.57 -4.92 34.69
C THR A 589 2.38 -5.68 35.75
N ASP A 590 2.21 -5.38 37.05
CA ASP A 590 2.92 -6.01 38.17
C ASP A 590 2.12 -7.13 38.86
N TYR A 591 0.96 -7.50 38.31
CA TYR A 591 0.05 -8.45 38.95
C TYR A 591 -0.14 -9.71 38.11
N TYR A 592 -0.22 -10.83 38.80
CA TYR A 592 -0.53 -12.13 38.22
C TYR A 592 -1.94 -12.55 38.63
N LYS A 593 -2.72 -13.04 37.68
CA LYS A 593 -4.05 -13.56 37.94
C LYS A 593 -4.30 -14.80 37.08
N THR A 594 -4.91 -15.83 37.72
CA THR A 594 -5.40 -17.01 36.99
C THR A 594 -6.82 -16.75 36.49
N TYR A 595 -7.01 -16.88 35.22
CA TYR A 595 -8.30 -16.84 34.55
C TYR A 595 -8.73 -18.26 34.21
N LYS A 596 -10.03 -18.54 34.36
CA LYS A 596 -10.62 -19.86 34.02
C LYS A 596 -11.57 -19.66 32.84
N LEU A 597 -11.27 -20.31 31.73
CA LEU A 597 -12.08 -20.29 30.52
C LEU A 597 -12.85 -21.60 30.42
N ASP A 598 -14.19 -21.51 30.43
CA ASP A 598 -15.07 -22.65 30.19
C ASP A 598 -15.17 -22.89 28.69
N TYR A 599 -14.10 -23.46 28.13
CA TYR A 599 -13.96 -23.73 26.70
C TYR A 599 -13.56 -25.18 26.46
N HIS A 600 -14.35 -25.87 25.61
CA HIS A 600 -14.20 -27.29 25.33
C HIS A 600 -14.28 -27.61 23.82
N GLY A 601 -14.07 -26.59 22.96
CA GLY A 601 -14.16 -26.72 21.51
C GLY A 601 -12.90 -27.28 20.83
N GLY A 602 -11.80 -27.40 21.57
CA GLY A 602 -10.51 -27.77 20.98
C GLY A 602 -9.90 -26.64 20.16
N GLU A 603 -8.91 -26.96 19.34
CA GLU A 603 -8.39 -26.01 18.35
C GLU A 603 -9.37 -25.84 17.19
N ARG A 604 -9.33 -24.65 16.59
CA ARG A 604 -10.20 -24.34 15.45
C ARG A 604 -9.40 -23.53 14.43
N TYR A 605 -9.32 -24.06 13.21
CA TYR A 605 -8.66 -23.46 12.07
C TYR A 605 -9.64 -23.38 10.88
N PRO A 606 -9.64 -22.30 10.10
CA PRO A 606 -10.59 -22.11 9.01
C PRO A 606 -10.22 -22.93 7.78
N HIS A 607 -11.25 -23.44 7.09
CA HIS A 607 -11.14 -24.13 5.83
C HIS A 607 -12.31 -23.80 4.92
N LEU A 608 -12.09 -23.82 3.62
CA LEU A 608 -13.17 -23.84 2.64
C LEU A 608 -13.40 -25.28 2.17
N VAL A 609 -14.63 -25.76 2.37
CA VAL A 609 -15.06 -27.08 1.90
C VAL A 609 -16.05 -26.95 0.76
N ARG A 610 -15.99 -27.90 -0.18
CA ARG A 610 -16.84 -27.90 -1.36
C ARG A 610 -18.32 -28.13 -1.02
N ASP A 611 -19.23 -27.32 -1.58
CA ASP A 611 -20.66 -27.55 -1.62
C ASP A 611 -21.05 -28.17 -2.97
N GLU A 612 -21.09 -29.50 -3.03
CA GLU A 612 -21.35 -30.25 -4.26
C GLU A 612 -22.74 -29.99 -4.88
N SER A 613 -23.63 -29.29 -4.15
CA SER A 613 -24.93 -28.89 -4.66
C SER A 613 -24.90 -27.67 -5.58
N LYS A 614 -23.77 -26.98 -5.65
CA LYS A 614 -23.55 -25.74 -6.42
C LYS A 614 -22.44 -25.93 -7.45
N PRO A 615 -22.40 -25.12 -8.53
CA PRO A 615 -21.25 -25.06 -9.43
C PRO A 615 -19.98 -24.66 -8.70
N ASP A 616 -18.84 -25.16 -9.13
CA ASP A 616 -17.52 -24.76 -8.63
C ASP A 616 -17.00 -23.52 -9.39
N LEU A 617 -17.39 -22.34 -8.93
CA LEU A 617 -16.96 -21.10 -9.57
C LEU A 617 -15.58 -20.65 -9.06
N LEU A 618 -15.18 -20.99 -7.83
CA LEU A 618 -13.89 -20.57 -7.29
C LEU A 618 -12.72 -21.16 -8.08
N THR A 619 -12.81 -22.47 -8.41
CA THR A 619 -11.81 -23.11 -9.29
C THR A 619 -11.73 -22.42 -10.65
N GLU A 620 -12.86 -22.01 -11.24
CA GLU A 620 -12.87 -21.31 -12.51
C GLU A 620 -12.34 -19.86 -12.42
N ILE A 621 -12.50 -19.19 -11.26
CA ILE A 621 -11.96 -17.86 -10.99
C ILE A 621 -10.43 -17.90 -10.94
N TYR A 622 -9.87 -18.86 -10.21
CA TYR A 622 -8.43 -18.98 -9.97
C TYR A 622 -7.66 -19.68 -11.10
N LYS A 623 -8.37 -20.25 -12.07
CA LYS A 623 -7.74 -20.92 -13.21
C LYS A 623 -7.05 -19.93 -14.14
N ALA A 624 -5.78 -20.22 -14.49
CA ALA A 624 -5.02 -19.48 -15.50
C ALA A 624 -5.77 -19.37 -16.84
N LYS A 625 -5.65 -18.24 -17.50
CA LYS A 625 -6.31 -17.92 -18.79
C LYS A 625 -5.36 -18.06 -19.97
#